data_de75d7f9d25205513b970bf6edac8ce2
#
_entry.id   de75d7f9d25205513b970bf6edac8ce2
#
_cell.length_a   1.000
_cell.length_b   1.000
_cell.length_c   1.000
_cell.angle_alpha   90.00
_cell.angle_beta   90.00
_cell.angle_gamma   90.00
#
_symmetry.space_group_name_H-M   'P 1'
#
loop_
_entity.id
_entity.type
_entity.pdbx_description
1 polymer ?
#
loop_
_entity_poly.entity_id
_entity_poly.type
_entity_poly.pdbx_seq_one_letter_code
_entity_poly.pdbx_strand_id
1 'polypeptide(L)'
;SLTDQIFIKAQRIRQLQENAVRKVDEGERGEFIGIINYCVMALIQIELGVVENPDVSTEEATELYDKHIAITKELMENKNHDYGEAWRDMRISSLTDLILQKLLRVKTIENNKGKTLVSEGIDANYQDMINYAIFAMIHMGS
;
A
#
# COMPACT_ATOMS: atom_id res chain seq x y z
N SER A 1 -2.42 -4.99 14.27
CA SER A 1 -3.02 -3.96 13.45
C SER A 1 -2.60 -4.12 11.99
N LEU A 2 -3.35 -3.49 11.10
CA LEU A 2 -3.03 -3.55 9.68
C LEU A 2 -1.68 -2.89 9.39
N THR A 3 -1.38 -1.82 10.09
CA THR A 3 -0.11 -1.11 9.94
C THR A 3 1.06 -2.04 10.25
N ASP A 4 0.95 -2.81 11.33
CA ASP A 4 1.99 -3.76 11.70
C ASP A 4 2.13 -4.89 10.68
N GLN A 5 1.02 -5.37 10.12
CA GLN A 5 1.06 -6.41 9.09
C GLN A 5 1.75 -5.91 7.83
N ILE A 6 1.49 -4.68 7.43
CA ILE A 6 2.15 -4.08 6.28
C ILE A 6 3.65 -3.93 6.55
N PHE A 7 4.00 -3.52 7.77
CA PHE A 7 5.41 -3.37 8.16
C PHE A 7 6.16 -4.70 8.05
N ILE A 8 5.56 -5.79 8.54
CA ILE A 8 6.16 -7.11 8.46
C ILE A 8 6.40 -7.50 6.99
N LYS A 9 5.41 -7.26 6.13
CA LYS A 9 5.54 -7.55 4.70
C LYS A 9 6.67 -6.75 4.05
N ALA A 10 6.75 -5.47 4.36
CA ALA A 10 7.79 -4.60 3.81
C ALA A 10 9.18 -5.03 4.28
N GLN A 11 9.31 -5.42 5.54
CA GLN A 11 10.57 -5.92 6.08
C GLN A 11 11.00 -7.22 5.41
N ARG A 12 10.07 -8.10 5.12
CA ARG A 12 10.38 -9.34 4.40
C ARG A 12 10.90 -9.06 3.00
N ILE A 13 10.29 -8.10 2.31
CA ILE A 13 10.76 -7.69 1.01
C ILE A 13 12.18 -7.15 1.10
N ARG A 14 12.46 -6.32 2.11
CA ARG A 14 13.78 -5.75 2.32
C ARG A 14 14.81 -6.87 2.55
N GLN A 15 14.47 -7.85 3.37
CA GLN A 15 15.36 -8.98 3.63
C GLN A 15 15.64 -9.77 2.36
N LEU A 16 14.63 -9.99 1.53
CA LEU A 16 14.80 -10.70 0.28
C LEU A 16 15.69 -9.92 -0.69
N GLN A 17 15.58 -8.60 -0.71
CA GLN A 17 16.40 -7.75 -1.56
C GLN A 17 17.86 -7.73 -1.11
N GLU A 18 18.10 -7.82 0.18
CA GLU A 18 19.45 -7.82 0.73
C GLU A 18 20.13 -9.18 0.61
N ASN A 19 19.37 -10.23 0.42
CA ASN A 19 19.89 -11.57 0.31
C ASN A 19 20.41 -11.83 -1.12
N ALA A 20 21.71 -12.04 -1.23
CA ALA A 20 22.37 -12.23 -2.50
C ALA A 20 21.96 -13.53 -3.22
N VAL A 21 21.47 -14.51 -2.46
CA VAL A 21 21.10 -15.81 -3.02
C VAL A 21 19.59 -15.96 -3.01
N ARG A 22 18.94 -15.22 -3.88
CA ARG A 22 17.50 -15.32 -4.04
C ARG A 22 17.20 -16.34 -5.11
N LYS A 23 16.34 -17.28 -4.77
CA LYS A 23 15.96 -18.28 -5.74
C LYS A 23 14.81 -17.86 -6.63
N VAL A 24 13.95 -16.98 -6.13
CA VAL A 24 12.75 -16.63 -6.86
C VAL A 24 12.20 -15.29 -6.51
N ASP A 25 11.66 -14.61 -7.49
CA ASP A 25 10.97 -13.35 -7.28
C ASP A 25 9.57 -13.56 -6.70
N GLU A 26 9.10 -14.80 -6.68
CA GLU A 26 7.78 -15.14 -6.15
C GLU A 26 7.57 -14.68 -4.73
N GLY A 27 8.60 -14.74 -3.90
CA GLY A 27 8.51 -14.28 -2.52
C GLY A 27 8.19 -12.79 -2.43
N GLU A 28 8.88 -11.98 -3.22
CA GLU A 28 8.63 -10.55 -3.22
C GLU A 28 7.25 -10.21 -3.77
N ARG A 29 6.85 -10.85 -4.86
CA ARG A 29 5.55 -10.61 -5.46
C ARG A 29 4.42 -10.89 -4.46
N GLY A 30 4.49 -12.01 -3.75
CA GLY A 30 3.50 -12.35 -2.75
C GLY A 30 3.42 -11.32 -1.63
N GLU A 31 4.56 -10.79 -1.22
CA GLU A 31 4.59 -9.78 -0.17
C GLU A 31 3.99 -8.45 -0.66
N PHE A 32 4.27 -8.04 -1.90
CA PHE A 32 3.65 -6.84 -2.46
C PHE A 32 2.13 -7.00 -2.59
N ILE A 33 1.66 -8.17 -3.01
CA ILE A 33 0.22 -8.45 -3.06
C ILE A 33 -0.39 -8.32 -1.66
N GLY A 34 0.30 -8.85 -0.65
CA GLY A 34 -0.14 -8.74 0.74
C GLY A 34 -0.24 -7.28 1.18
N ILE A 35 0.73 -6.46 0.82
CA ILE A 35 0.71 -5.02 1.14
C ILE A 35 -0.51 -4.36 0.51
N ILE A 36 -0.76 -4.64 -0.77
CA ILE A 36 -1.91 -4.07 -1.47
C ILE A 36 -3.20 -4.44 -0.75
N ASN A 37 -3.35 -5.72 -0.42
CA ASN A 37 -4.58 -6.20 0.23
C ASN A 37 -4.78 -5.57 1.60
N TYR A 38 -3.74 -5.48 2.42
CA TYR A 38 -3.85 -4.84 3.74
C TYR A 38 -4.15 -3.35 3.62
N CYS A 39 -3.56 -2.67 2.64
CA CYS A 39 -3.85 -1.25 2.42
C CYS A 39 -5.31 -1.05 2.00
N VAL A 40 -5.83 -1.90 1.12
CA VAL A 40 -7.23 -1.82 0.72
C VAL A 40 -8.14 -2.09 1.91
N MET A 41 -7.82 -3.07 2.74
CA MET A 41 -8.57 -3.34 3.96
C MET A 41 -8.57 -2.13 4.88
N ALA A 42 -7.44 -1.45 5.00
CA ALA A 42 -7.34 -0.24 5.81
C ALA A 42 -8.23 0.87 5.26
N LEU A 43 -8.24 1.06 3.95
CA LEU A 43 -9.10 2.06 3.30
C LEU A 43 -10.58 1.74 3.52
N ILE A 44 -10.96 0.48 3.46
CA ILE A 44 -12.32 0.05 3.74
C ILE A 44 -12.69 0.36 5.18
N GLN A 45 -11.78 0.08 6.13
CA GLN A 45 -12.03 0.40 7.54
C GLN A 45 -12.21 1.89 7.79
N ILE A 46 -11.42 2.71 7.09
CA ILE A 46 -11.57 4.16 7.19
C ILE A 46 -12.95 4.60 6.70
N GLU A 47 -13.40 4.04 5.58
CA GLU A 47 -14.69 4.40 5.03
C GLU A 47 -15.85 3.96 5.93
N LEU A 48 -15.79 2.75 6.48
CA LEU A 48 -16.85 2.21 7.32
C LEU A 48 -16.81 2.73 8.75
N GLY A 49 -15.71 3.37 9.14
CA GLY A 49 -15.51 3.80 10.50
C GLY A 49 -15.01 2.66 11.37
N VAL A 50 -14.81 2.93 12.66
CA VAL A 50 -14.30 1.93 13.60
C VAL A 50 -15.43 1.01 14.01
N VAL A 51 -15.62 -0.06 13.28
CA VAL A 51 -16.61 -1.07 13.58
C VAL A 51 -15.88 -2.36 13.85
N GLU A 52 -16.00 -2.89 15.06
CA GLU A 52 -15.29 -4.10 15.44
C GLU A 52 -15.75 -5.32 14.64
N ASN A 53 -17.01 -5.37 14.29
CA ASN A 53 -17.55 -6.47 13.48
C ASN A 53 -18.40 -5.87 12.39
N PRO A 54 -17.79 -5.45 11.29
CA PRO A 54 -18.58 -4.90 10.20
C PRO A 54 -19.47 -6.00 9.64
N ASP A 55 -20.75 -5.76 9.70
CA ASP A 55 -21.74 -6.69 9.18
C ASP A 55 -21.79 -6.51 7.66
N VAL A 56 -20.71 -6.92 7.02
CA VAL A 56 -20.54 -6.75 5.58
C VAL A 56 -20.54 -8.12 4.94
N SER A 57 -21.40 -8.30 3.97
CA SER A 57 -21.43 -9.54 3.20
C SER A 57 -20.19 -9.65 2.31
N THR A 58 -19.93 -10.86 1.83
CA THR A 58 -18.82 -11.08 0.91
C THR A 58 -18.97 -10.23 -0.35
N GLU A 59 -20.19 -10.08 -0.83
CA GLU A 59 -20.46 -9.25 -2.02
C GLU A 59 -20.15 -7.79 -1.76
N GLU A 60 -20.58 -7.27 -0.62
CA GLU A 60 -20.29 -5.89 -0.25
C GLU A 60 -18.80 -5.66 -0.06
N ALA A 61 -18.10 -6.60 0.55
CA ALA A 61 -16.66 -6.51 0.75
C ALA A 61 -15.94 -6.45 -0.60
N THR A 62 -16.36 -7.27 -1.56
CA THR A 62 -15.78 -7.26 -2.90
C THR A 62 -16.03 -5.93 -3.60
N GLU A 63 -17.23 -5.40 -3.48
CA GLU A 63 -17.56 -4.11 -4.08
C GLU A 63 -16.72 -2.98 -3.48
N LEU A 64 -16.54 -3.01 -2.16
CA LEU A 64 -15.70 -2.01 -1.48
C LEU A 64 -14.24 -2.13 -1.91
N TYR A 65 -13.74 -3.35 -2.04
CA TYR A 65 -12.39 -3.58 -2.51
C TYR A 65 -12.20 -3.00 -3.91
N ASP A 66 -13.09 -3.36 -4.82
CA ASP A 66 -13.02 -2.90 -6.21
C ASP A 66 -13.12 -1.37 -6.31
N LYS A 67 -13.98 -0.79 -5.50
CA LYS A 67 -14.15 0.66 -5.45
C LYS A 67 -12.86 1.36 -5.05
N HIS A 68 -12.21 0.89 -3.99
CA HIS A 68 -10.98 1.52 -3.50
C HIS A 68 -9.81 1.32 -4.47
N ILE A 69 -9.76 0.18 -5.14
CA ILE A 69 -8.76 -0.05 -6.19
C ILE A 69 -8.99 0.93 -7.35
N ALA A 70 -10.24 1.13 -7.74
CA ALA A 70 -10.58 2.05 -8.85
C ALA A 70 -10.21 3.49 -8.49
N ILE A 71 -10.53 3.94 -7.29
CA ILE A 71 -10.19 5.28 -6.83
C ILE A 71 -8.67 5.47 -6.81
N THR A 72 -7.96 4.48 -6.30
CA THR A 72 -6.51 4.52 -6.20
C THR A 72 -5.85 4.55 -7.58
N LYS A 73 -6.40 3.79 -8.53
CA LYS A 73 -5.92 3.79 -9.91
C LYS A 73 -6.12 5.15 -10.55
N GLU A 74 -7.27 5.77 -10.35
CA GLU A 74 -7.55 7.08 -10.90
C GLU A 74 -6.58 8.13 -10.34
N LEU A 75 -6.29 8.06 -9.06
CA LEU A 75 -5.31 8.94 -8.44
C LEU A 75 -3.94 8.78 -9.09
N MET A 76 -3.51 7.55 -9.35
CA MET A 76 -2.25 7.26 -9.99
C MET A 76 -2.21 7.81 -11.41
N GLU A 77 -3.28 7.64 -12.18
CA GLU A 77 -3.36 8.14 -13.54
C GLU A 77 -3.25 9.65 -13.59
N ASN A 78 -3.91 10.34 -12.66
CA ASN A 78 -3.84 11.80 -12.57
C ASN A 78 -2.42 12.27 -12.22
N LYS A 79 -1.77 11.60 -11.28
CA LYS A 79 -0.40 11.93 -10.91
C LYS A 79 0.58 11.69 -12.07
N ASN A 80 0.40 10.60 -12.80
CA ASN A 80 1.24 10.32 -13.96
C ASN A 80 1.07 11.37 -15.07
N HIS A 81 -0.14 11.84 -15.25
CA HIS A 81 -0.40 12.90 -16.19
C HIS A 81 0.39 14.17 -15.85
N ASP A 82 0.40 14.50 -14.55
CA ASP A 82 1.04 15.75 -14.10
C ASP A 82 2.56 15.66 -13.99
N TYR A 83 3.07 14.50 -13.56
CA TYR A 83 4.50 14.37 -13.21
C TYR A 83 5.28 13.41 -14.11
N GLY A 84 4.65 12.91 -15.15
CA GLY A 84 5.26 11.89 -15.99
C GLY A 84 5.28 10.55 -15.26
N GLU A 85 5.99 9.60 -15.82
CA GLU A 85 6.04 8.25 -15.27
C GLU A 85 7.39 7.97 -14.61
N ALA A 86 7.76 8.81 -13.67
CA ALA A 86 9.05 8.73 -12.99
C ALA A 86 9.31 7.36 -12.35
N TRP A 87 8.25 6.67 -11.94
CA TRP A 87 8.37 5.35 -11.33
C TRP A 87 9.01 4.32 -12.26
N ARG A 88 8.95 4.55 -13.57
CA ARG A 88 9.53 3.61 -14.53
C ARG A 88 11.04 3.51 -14.41
N ASP A 89 11.67 4.56 -13.94
CA ASP A 89 13.11 4.60 -13.77
C ASP A 89 13.56 4.23 -12.35
N MET A 90 12.62 3.95 -11.48
CA MET A 90 12.93 3.63 -10.09
C MET A 90 13.22 2.14 -9.93
N ARG A 91 14.13 1.83 -9.03
CA ARG A 91 14.41 0.45 -8.67
C ARG A 91 13.31 -0.07 -7.75
N ILE A 92 13.09 -1.37 -7.77
CA ILE A 92 12.13 -2.01 -6.86
C ILE A 92 12.47 -1.67 -5.41
N SER A 93 13.77 -1.70 -5.06
CA SER A 93 14.20 -1.35 -3.70
C SER A 93 13.82 0.07 -3.31
N SER A 94 13.88 1.01 -4.25
CA SER A 94 13.46 2.39 -4.00
C SER A 94 11.96 2.48 -3.76
N LEU A 95 11.18 1.71 -4.48
CA LEU A 95 9.73 1.65 -4.27
C LEU A 95 9.41 1.07 -2.90
N THR A 96 10.16 0.05 -2.47
CA THR A 96 10.02 -0.51 -1.12
C THR A 96 10.33 0.54 -0.05
N ASP A 97 11.37 1.35 -0.27
CA ASP A 97 11.73 2.43 0.65
C ASP A 97 10.60 3.45 0.78
N LEU A 98 9.97 3.80 -0.35
CA LEU A 98 8.85 4.73 -0.33
C LEU A 98 7.66 4.15 0.43
N ILE A 99 7.39 2.86 0.28
CA ILE A 99 6.34 2.19 1.06
C ILE A 99 6.63 2.31 2.55
N LEU A 100 7.88 2.04 2.96
CA LEU A 100 8.27 2.15 4.36
C LEU A 100 8.15 3.57 4.89
N GLN A 101 8.48 4.57 4.08
CA GLN A 101 8.34 5.97 4.47
C GLN A 101 6.87 6.33 4.69
N LYS A 102 6.00 5.91 3.79
CA LYS A 102 4.56 6.17 3.95
C LYS A 102 3.99 5.46 5.17
N LEU A 103 4.48 4.25 5.43
CA LEU A 103 4.05 3.49 6.59
C LEU A 103 4.46 4.17 7.89
N LEU A 104 5.68 4.70 7.96
CA LEU A 104 6.14 5.46 9.12
C LEU A 104 5.29 6.70 9.33
N ARG A 105 4.89 7.35 8.25
CA ARG A 105 4.01 8.51 8.34
C ARG A 105 2.65 8.13 8.91
N VAL A 106 2.08 7.00 8.46
CA VAL A 106 0.82 6.50 9.02
C VAL A 106 0.98 6.22 10.52
N LYS A 107 2.07 5.55 10.91
CA LYS A 107 2.32 5.26 12.32
C LYS A 107 2.42 6.52 13.15
N THR A 108 3.08 7.55 12.63
CA THR A 108 3.20 8.83 13.32
C THR A 108 1.83 9.47 13.51
N ILE A 109 0.99 9.44 12.47
CA ILE A 109 -0.37 9.99 12.55
C ILE A 109 -1.18 9.22 13.60
N GLU A 110 -1.10 7.89 13.59
CA GLU A 110 -1.81 7.05 14.54
C GLU A 110 -1.35 7.31 15.98
N ASN A 111 -0.04 7.44 16.20
CA ASN A 111 0.51 7.71 17.51
C ASN A 111 0.09 9.06 18.06
N ASN A 112 -0.15 10.01 17.19
CA ASN A 112 -0.66 11.33 17.58
C ASN A 112 -2.17 11.35 17.68
N LYS A 113 -2.81 10.20 17.57
CA LYS A 113 -4.26 10.03 17.69
C LYS A 113 -5.06 10.96 16.79
N GLY A 114 -4.56 11.12 15.57
CA GLY A 114 -5.25 11.96 14.62
C GLY A 114 -5.17 13.45 14.90
N LYS A 115 -4.29 13.86 15.78
CA LYS A 115 -4.11 15.27 16.08
C LYS A 115 -3.44 16.05 14.96
N THR A 116 -2.87 15.36 14.03
CA THR A 116 -2.38 16.02 12.85
C THR A 116 -3.59 16.31 12.02
N LEU A 117 -3.93 17.55 12.02
CA LEU A 117 -5.04 18.04 11.29
C LEU A 117 -4.87 17.89 9.82
N VAL A 118 -4.70 16.75 9.34
CA VAL A 118 -4.41 16.71 8.00
C VAL A 118 -5.31 15.80 7.31
N SER A 119 -6.00 16.43 6.58
CA SER A 119 -6.77 15.77 5.61
C SER A 119 -5.98 14.88 4.70
N GLU A 120 -4.68 15.11 4.62
CA GLU A 120 -3.82 14.23 3.94
C GLU A 120 -3.63 13.00 4.66
N GLY A 121 -4.62 12.64 5.28
CA GLY A 121 -4.60 11.68 6.13
C GLY A 121 -4.06 10.36 5.73
N ILE A 122 -4.37 9.46 6.55
CA ILE A 122 -4.00 8.07 6.49
C ILE A 122 -4.38 7.46 5.13
N ASP A 123 -5.55 7.83 4.59
CA ASP A 123 -6.04 7.29 3.32
C ASP A 123 -5.09 7.57 2.14
N ALA A 124 -4.60 8.79 2.03
CA ALA A 124 -3.68 9.14 0.95
C ALA A 124 -2.38 8.33 1.03
N ASN A 125 -1.91 8.09 2.25
CA ASN A 125 -0.70 7.29 2.44
C ASN A 125 -0.92 5.82 2.04
N TYR A 126 -2.07 5.25 2.37
CA TYR A 126 -2.39 3.89 1.95
C TYR A 126 -2.54 3.79 0.43
N GLN A 127 -3.14 4.78 -0.21
CA GLN A 127 -3.26 4.82 -1.66
C GLN A 127 -1.89 4.87 -2.32
N ASP A 128 -0.99 5.68 -1.80
CA ASP A 128 0.37 5.75 -2.33
C ASP A 128 1.10 4.41 -2.18
N MET A 129 0.95 3.75 -1.04
CA MET A 129 1.57 2.44 -0.83
C MET A 129 1.06 1.40 -1.83
N ILE A 130 -0.24 1.41 -2.12
CA ILE A 130 -0.81 0.50 -3.12
C ILE A 130 -0.15 0.75 -4.48
N ASN A 131 -0.05 2.01 -4.88
CA ASN A 131 0.52 2.35 -6.18
C ASN A 131 2.00 1.99 -6.27
N TYR A 132 2.78 2.24 -5.23
CA TYR A 132 4.18 1.83 -5.22
C TYR A 132 4.34 0.32 -5.31
N ALA A 133 3.48 -0.44 -4.63
CA ALA A 133 3.51 -1.89 -4.69
C ALA A 133 3.16 -2.39 -6.09
N ILE A 134 2.17 -1.78 -6.72
CA ILE A 134 1.79 -2.12 -8.09
C ILE A 134 2.93 -1.82 -9.06
N PHE A 135 3.57 -0.65 -8.93
CA PHE A 135 4.71 -0.30 -9.77
C PHE A 135 5.85 -1.32 -9.61
N ALA A 136 6.11 -1.74 -8.38
CA ALA A 136 7.12 -2.76 -8.13
C ALA A 136 6.77 -4.07 -8.84
N MET A 137 5.51 -4.48 -8.78
CA MET A 137 5.06 -5.71 -9.43
C MET A 137 5.16 -5.61 -10.96
N ILE A 138 4.89 -4.44 -11.53
CA ILE A 138 5.04 -4.21 -12.96
C ILE A 138 6.52 -4.37 -13.35
N HIS A 139 7.44 -3.80 -12.57
CA HIS A 139 8.87 -3.97 -12.82
C HIS A 139 9.29 -5.45 -12.75
N MET A 140 8.72 -6.19 -11.81
CA MET A 140 9.04 -7.61 -11.66
C MET A 140 8.53 -8.44 -12.82
N GLY A 141 7.42 -8.04 -13.41
CA GLY A 141 6.81 -8.78 -14.52
C GLY A 141 7.42 -8.49 -15.87
N SER A 142 8.23 -7.49 -15.94
CA SER A 142 8.92 -7.16 -17.20
C SER A 142 10.40 -7.64 -17.19
#